data_e10fbad624371c99852b64bb6d57c89d
#
_entry.id   e10fbad624371c99852b64bb6d57c89d
#
_cell.length_a   1.000
_cell.length_b   1.000
_cell.length_c   1.000
_cell.angle_alpha   90.00
_cell.angle_beta   90.00
_cell.angle_gamma   90.00
#
_symmetry.space_group_name_H-M   'P 1'
#
loop_
_entity.id
_entity.type
_entity.pdbx_description
1 polymer ?
#
loop_
_entity_poly.entity_id
_entity_poly.type
_entity_poly.pdbx_seq_one_letter_code
_entity_poly.pdbx_strand_id
1 'polypeptide(L)'
;LPPPPPFLLGATRQVGAIAIADLVKTTLGPKGMDKILQSMQSEKVSITNDGATILKSIYTDNPAAKVLVELSKSQDDEVGDGTTSVVVLTGELLRECERLCDLNIHPQTIVQGFREASACARAALEGLAFQPSGEDDFQGYLLKCARTVLSSKILSGDREHFAQMAVGAVMRLRGKQQGVENIQIIKKVGGTLSDSFLEEGFLLDKKIGVGQPRRIENAKILVANTAMDTDKIKIYGARVRVDSMDKVAGLEKAEKEKMRAKCEKIISHGINVFVNRQLIYNFPEQLFADAGVLAIEHADFAGVERLAAVVGAEIVSTFDHPEGVKVGKAALVEEVMVGEDKLIRFSGIAGSEACSVVLRGASSHVLDEAERSLHDALCVLYRMTEDDRVVPGGGCPEARMAAAVDALATRTPGKRALAIEAFGRALRGIPATIANNAGLDSTELMTQLRAAHAAAPGASCHGVDVIKGAAGDMKEAGIFEAFKVKAQILSSATEATEMILRVDDVIKCAPRQREG
;
A
#
# COMPACT_ATOMS: atom_id res chain seq x y z
N LEU A 1 44.43 28.78 2.86
CA LEU A 1 43.28 28.84 1.98
C LEU A 1 42.08 29.32 2.83
N PRO A 2 41.32 30.32 2.42
CA PRO A 2 40.10 30.70 3.13
C PRO A 2 39.16 29.49 3.17
N PRO A 3 38.38 29.30 4.26
CA PRO A 3 37.44 28.22 4.33
C PRO A 3 36.48 28.33 3.12
N PRO A 4 36.13 27.20 2.50
CA PRO A 4 35.20 27.23 1.38
C PRO A 4 33.89 27.90 1.84
N PRO A 5 33.22 28.67 0.99
CA PRO A 5 31.99 29.34 1.38
C PRO A 5 30.98 28.29 1.88
N PRO A 6 30.16 28.59 2.90
CA PRO A 6 29.31 27.59 3.59
C PRO A 6 28.33 26.83 2.66
N PHE A 7 28.02 27.37 1.48
CA PHE A 7 27.17 26.69 0.49
C PHE A 7 27.90 25.57 -0.30
N LEU A 8 29.25 25.54 -0.36
CA LEU A 8 30.02 24.43 -0.93
C LEU A 8 30.05 23.20 0.00
N LEU A 9 29.89 23.39 1.32
CA LEU A 9 29.72 22.31 2.28
C LEU A 9 28.34 21.62 2.14
N GLY A 10 27.31 22.30 1.57
CA GLY A 10 26.02 21.73 1.24
C GLY A 10 26.07 20.66 0.14
N ALA A 11 26.96 20.79 -0.85
CA ALA A 11 27.10 19.85 -1.96
C ALA A 11 27.44 18.43 -1.50
N THR A 12 28.35 18.27 -0.54
CA THR A 12 28.73 16.96 0.01
C THR A 12 27.60 16.23 0.74
N ARG A 13 26.53 16.94 1.15
CA ARG A 13 25.39 16.39 1.89
C ARG A 13 24.30 15.90 0.94
N GLN A 14 24.13 16.58 -0.19
CA GLN A 14 23.21 16.19 -1.24
C GLN A 14 23.64 14.87 -1.91
N VAL A 15 24.94 14.59 -1.94
CA VAL A 15 25.52 13.36 -2.50
C VAL A 15 24.89 12.08 -1.90
N GLY A 16 24.63 12.05 -0.60
CA GLY A 16 23.98 10.91 0.04
C GLY A 16 22.54 10.69 -0.42
N ALA A 17 21.78 11.76 -0.62
CA ALA A 17 20.42 11.70 -1.13
C ALA A 17 20.40 11.30 -2.62
N ILE A 18 21.30 11.88 -3.42
CA ILE A 18 21.46 11.56 -4.85
C ILE A 18 21.85 10.08 -5.02
N ALA A 19 22.76 9.57 -4.20
CA ALA A 19 23.19 8.17 -4.24
C ALA A 19 22.01 7.20 -3.95
N ILE A 20 21.14 7.52 -3.00
CA ILE A 20 19.94 6.74 -2.71
C ILE A 20 18.96 6.80 -3.89
N ALA A 21 18.77 7.96 -4.51
CA ALA A 21 17.92 8.09 -5.69
C ALA A 21 18.47 7.26 -6.89
N ASP A 22 19.77 7.29 -7.11
CA ASP A 22 20.41 6.50 -8.17
C ASP A 22 20.29 4.99 -7.93
N LEU A 23 20.28 4.55 -6.67
CA LEU A 23 20.12 3.16 -6.32
C LEU A 23 18.75 2.61 -6.72
N VAL A 24 17.67 3.39 -6.55
CA VAL A 24 16.31 2.97 -6.93
C VAL A 24 15.95 3.33 -8.37
N LYS A 25 16.73 4.16 -9.05
CA LYS A 25 16.46 4.64 -10.41
C LYS A 25 16.28 3.50 -11.43
N THR A 26 17.00 2.39 -11.27
CA THR A 26 16.94 1.22 -12.15
C THR A 26 15.66 0.38 -12.01
N THR A 27 14.85 0.62 -10.95
CA THR A 27 13.58 -0.09 -10.77
C THR A 27 12.39 0.66 -11.38
N LEU A 28 12.61 1.86 -11.94
CA LEU A 28 11.53 2.70 -12.46
C LEU A 28 11.06 2.25 -13.85
N GLY A 29 9.75 2.17 -14.03
CA GLY A 29 9.09 1.93 -15.30
C GLY A 29 8.87 0.45 -15.65
N PRO A 30 8.19 0.15 -16.77
CA PRO A 30 7.74 -1.21 -17.12
C PRO A 30 8.87 -2.19 -17.46
N LYS A 31 10.09 -1.70 -17.67
CA LYS A 31 11.32 -2.49 -17.85
C LYS A 31 12.30 -2.29 -16.70
N GLY A 32 11.81 -1.81 -15.55
CA GLY A 32 12.61 -1.73 -14.33
C GLY A 32 13.08 -3.11 -13.87
N MET A 33 14.23 -3.14 -13.20
CA MET A 33 14.85 -4.37 -12.70
C MET A 33 14.57 -4.53 -11.21
N ASP A 34 14.36 -5.77 -10.76
CA ASP A 34 14.17 -6.08 -9.35
C ASP A 34 15.49 -6.01 -8.58
N LYS A 35 15.41 -5.75 -7.28
CA LYS A 35 16.53 -5.77 -6.34
C LYS A 35 16.42 -6.96 -5.40
N ILE A 36 17.56 -7.59 -5.12
CA ILE A 36 17.66 -8.61 -4.07
C ILE A 36 18.09 -7.93 -2.79
N LEU A 37 17.30 -8.07 -1.75
CA LEU A 37 17.56 -7.56 -0.42
C LEU A 37 17.93 -8.74 0.49
N GLN A 38 19.14 -8.75 1.01
CA GLN A 38 19.61 -9.76 1.93
C GLN A 38 19.80 -9.15 3.32
N SER A 39 19.15 -9.71 4.32
CA SER A 39 19.31 -9.25 5.70
C SER A 39 20.70 -9.64 6.23
N MET A 40 21.39 -8.70 6.86
CA MET A 40 22.69 -8.98 7.51
C MET A 40 22.55 -9.79 8.80
N GLN A 41 21.36 -9.84 9.39
CA GLN A 41 21.11 -10.52 10.68
C GLN A 41 20.37 -11.84 10.53
N SER A 42 19.73 -12.09 9.40
CA SER A 42 18.98 -13.32 9.11
C SER A 42 19.26 -13.74 7.68
N GLU A 43 19.16 -15.03 7.39
CA GLU A 43 19.29 -15.57 6.03
C GLU A 43 18.11 -15.22 5.11
N LYS A 44 17.22 -14.35 5.58
CA LYS A 44 16.03 -13.96 4.82
C LYS A 44 16.42 -13.11 3.62
N VAL A 45 16.05 -13.58 2.43
CA VAL A 45 16.21 -12.89 1.17
C VAL A 45 14.83 -12.42 0.70
N SER A 46 14.74 -11.20 0.19
CA SER A 46 13.54 -10.64 -0.43
C SER A 46 13.89 -10.08 -1.81
N ILE A 47 13.05 -10.32 -2.79
CA ILE A 47 13.20 -9.80 -4.15
C ILE A 47 12.06 -8.81 -4.36
N THR A 48 12.37 -7.58 -4.75
CA THR A 48 11.36 -6.55 -4.97
C THR A 48 11.84 -5.45 -5.92
N ASN A 49 10.91 -4.78 -6.58
CA ASN A 49 11.14 -3.53 -7.30
C ASN A 49 10.47 -2.32 -6.65
N ASP A 50 9.74 -2.52 -5.57
CA ASP A 50 9.09 -1.43 -4.84
C ASP A 50 10.11 -0.53 -4.14
N GLY A 51 10.08 0.78 -4.46
CA GLY A 51 10.99 1.78 -3.90
C GLY A 51 10.89 1.93 -2.39
N ALA A 52 9.68 1.89 -1.82
CA ALA A 52 9.49 2.03 -0.38
C ALA A 52 10.11 0.85 0.39
N THR A 53 9.87 -0.37 -0.07
CA THR A 53 10.43 -1.59 0.54
C THR A 53 11.94 -1.63 0.44
N ILE A 54 12.51 -1.26 -0.73
CA ILE A 54 13.97 -1.17 -0.92
C ILE A 54 14.56 -0.17 0.08
N LEU A 55 14.01 1.03 0.14
CA LEU A 55 14.54 2.11 0.97
C LEU A 55 14.38 1.86 2.47
N LYS A 56 13.27 1.24 2.89
CA LYS A 56 13.05 0.81 4.29
C LYS A 56 14.08 -0.24 4.74
N SER A 57 14.60 -1.04 3.81
CA SER A 57 15.54 -2.14 4.10
C SER A 57 17.00 -1.69 4.12
N ILE A 58 17.32 -0.53 3.57
CA ILE A 58 18.68 -0.01 3.50
C ILE A 58 19.04 0.70 4.80
N TYR A 59 20.16 0.27 5.40
CA TYR A 59 20.75 1.02 6.49
C TYR A 59 21.46 2.28 5.96
N THR A 60 21.09 3.44 6.46
CA THR A 60 21.72 4.70 6.09
C THR A 60 21.93 5.61 7.31
N ASP A 61 23.14 6.15 7.43
CA ASP A 61 23.49 7.12 8.48
C ASP A 61 23.32 8.56 8.00
N ASN A 62 23.24 8.79 6.69
CA ASN A 62 23.14 10.13 6.13
C ASN A 62 21.75 10.73 6.39
N PRO A 63 21.66 11.91 7.04
CA PRO A 63 20.38 12.53 7.35
C PRO A 63 19.53 12.88 6.12
N ALA A 64 20.16 13.36 5.03
CA ALA A 64 19.45 13.69 3.80
C ALA A 64 18.88 12.42 3.12
N ALA A 65 19.61 11.29 3.20
CA ALA A 65 19.12 10.01 2.74
C ALA A 65 17.91 9.52 3.57
N LYS A 66 17.91 9.74 4.89
CA LYS A 66 16.76 9.42 5.76
C LYS A 66 15.50 10.19 5.37
N VAL A 67 15.64 11.45 4.95
CA VAL A 67 14.51 12.24 4.43
C VAL A 67 13.90 11.59 3.20
N LEU A 68 14.71 11.04 2.27
CA LEU A 68 14.20 10.34 1.10
C LEU A 68 13.49 9.03 1.47
N VAL A 69 13.99 8.31 2.46
CA VAL A 69 13.33 7.09 2.97
C VAL A 69 11.96 7.44 3.57
N GLU A 70 11.88 8.48 4.39
CA GLU A 70 10.61 8.96 4.97
C GLU A 70 9.65 9.47 3.89
N LEU A 71 10.17 10.18 2.88
CA LEU A 71 9.41 10.64 1.73
C LEU A 71 8.77 9.49 0.95
N SER A 72 9.55 8.44 0.67
CA SER A 72 9.06 7.24 -0.02
C SER A 72 7.99 6.53 0.82
N LYS A 73 8.18 6.46 2.14
CA LYS A 73 7.19 5.89 3.05
C LYS A 73 5.90 6.70 3.09
N SER A 74 5.99 8.02 3.18
CA SER A 74 4.82 8.90 3.16
C SER A 74 4.03 8.79 1.84
N GLN A 75 4.72 8.63 0.71
CA GLN A 75 4.09 8.39 -0.59
C GLN A 75 3.35 7.05 -0.62
N ASP A 76 3.95 6.01 -0.04
CA ASP A 76 3.37 4.68 0.12
C ASP A 76 2.10 4.72 0.97
N ASP A 77 2.17 5.35 2.15
CA ASP A 77 1.05 5.48 3.09
C ASP A 77 -0.11 6.33 2.51
N GLU A 78 0.19 7.38 1.73
CA GLU A 78 -0.81 8.30 1.18
C GLU A 78 -1.50 7.77 -0.09
N VAL A 79 -0.74 7.16 -1.00
CA VAL A 79 -1.24 6.81 -2.34
C VAL A 79 -0.96 5.35 -2.71
N GLY A 80 0.06 4.74 -2.14
CA GLY A 80 0.44 3.35 -2.35
C GLY A 80 1.23 3.09 -3.64
N ASP A 81 1.50 4.10 -4.48
CA ASP A 81 2.31 3.95 -5.69
C ASP A 81 3.13 5.22 -5.96
N GLY A 82 4.09 5.13 -6.88
CA GLY A 82 5.00 6.22 -7.23
C GLY A 82 6.12 6.44 -6.22
N THR A 83 6.35 5.51 -5.31
CA THR A 83 7.40 5.52 -4.29
C THR A 83 8.79 5.70 -4.88
N THR A 84 9.09 5.01 -5.98
CA THR A 84 10.32 5.16 -6.75
C THR A 84 10.37 6.51 -7.49
N SER A 85 9.25 6.92 -8.11
CA SER A 85 9.17 8.15 -8.89
C SER A 85 9.44 9.40 -8.06
N VAL A 86 8.90 9.47 -6.83
CA VAL A 86 9.11 10.63 -5.93
C VAL A 86 10.58 10.76 -5.52
N VAL A 87 11.25 9.64 -5.25
CA VAL A 87 12.67 9.64 -4.87
C VAL A 87 13.57 9.99 -6.04
N VAL A 88 13.29 9.44 -7.22
CA VAL A 88 14.04 9.75 -8.44
C VAL A 88 13.89 11.22 -8.81
N LEU A 89 12.66 11.77 -8.77
CA LEU A 89 12.43 13.19 -9.05
C LEU A 89 13.16 14.09 -8.05
N THR A 90 13.11 13.75 -6.76
CA THR A 90 13.86 14.49 -5.72
C THR A 90 15.36 14.45 -5.98
N GLY A 91 15.91 13.29 -6.36
CA GLY A 91 17.31 13.13 -6.73
C GLY A 91 17.71 13.99 -7.93
N GLU A 92 16.89 14.02 -8.99
CA GLU A 92 17.15 14.86 -10.17
C GLU A 92 17.05 16.36 -9.81
N LEU A 93 16.08 16.75 -8.97
CA LEU A 93 15.99 18.13 -8.47
C LEU A 93 17.22 18.53 -7.65
N LEU A 94 17.69 17.66 -6.76
CA LEU A 94 18.91 17.91 -5.97
C LEU A 94 20.16 18.00 -6.84
N ARG A 95 20.27 17.19 -7.90
CA ARG A 95 21.36 17.24 -8.86
C ARG A 95 21.40 18.57 -9.63
N GLU A 96 20.23 19.08 -10.01
CA GLU A 96 20.13 20.41 -10.61
C GLU A 96 20.42 21.52 -9.59
N CYS A 97 20.05 21.34 -8.31
CA CYS A 97 20.42 22.27 -7.25
C CYS A 97 21.96 22.36 -7.07
N GLU A 98 22.65 21.21 -7.10
CA GLU A 98 24.11 21.17 -7.01
C GLU A 98 24.75 22.01 -8.15
N ARG A 99 24.32 21.79 -9.41
CA ARG A 99 24.78 22.56 -10.56
C ARG A 99 24.53 24.08 -10.41
N LEU A 100 23.37 24.47 -9.86
CA LEU A 100 23.05 25.88 -9.65
C LEU A 100 23.89 26.51 -8.52
N CYS A 101 24.17 25.74 -7.47
CA CYS A 101 25.06 26.18 -6.40
C CYS A 101 26.50 26.38 -6.91
N ASP A 102 26.99 25.52 -7.80
CA ASP A 102 28.30 25.66 -8.46
C ASP A 102 28.37 26.93 -9.31
N LEU A 103 27.22 27.38 -9.87
CA LEU A 103 27.09 28.66 -10.56
C LEU A 103 26.95 29.86 -9.59
N ASN A 104 27.19 29.68 -8.28
CA ASN A 104 27.05 30.68 -7.24
C ASN A 104 25.65 31.32 -7.17
N ILE A 105 24.59 30.51 -7.36
CA ILE A 105 23.22 30.93 -7.11
C ILE A 105 22.88 30.55 -5.66
N HIS A 106 22.37 31.54 -4.91
CA HIS A 106 22.05 31.34 -3.49
C HIS A 106 20.88 30.34 -3.34
N PRO A 107 20.95 29.37 -2.39
CA PRO A 107 19.90 28.36 -2.17
C PRO A 107 18.49 28.92 -2.04
N GLN A 108 18.30 30.04 -1.36
CA GLN A 108 16.99 30.68 -1.21
C GLN A 108 16.40 31.18 -2.56
N THR A 109 17.26 31.58 -3.51
CA THR A 109 16.83 31.96 -4.86
C THR A 109 16.37 30.73 -5.65
N ILE A 110 17.06 29.60 -5.46
CA ILE A 110 16.69 28.31 -6.06
C ILE A 110 15.34 27.85 -5.51
N VAL A 111 15.15 27.90 -4.18
CA VAL A 111 13.88 27.55 -3.51
C VAL A 111 12.72 28.38 -4.05
N GLN A 112 12.90 29.70 -4.21
CA GLN A 112 11.85 30.56 -4.77
C GLN A 112 11.51 30.16 -6.20
N GLY A 113 12.51 29.92 -7.05
CA GLY A 113 12.30 29.47 -8.42
C GLY A 113 11.60 28.11 -8.50
N PHE A 114 11.95 27.17 -7.62
CA PHE A 114 11.32 25.84 -7.56
C PHE A 114 9.86 25.91 -7.12
N ARG A 115 9.50 26.79 -6.20
CA ARG A 115 8.09 27.03 -5.81
C ARG A 115 7.26 27.56 -6.97
N GLU A 116 7.77 28.56 -7.69
CA GLU A 116 7.11 29.12 -8.87
C GLU A 116 6.96 28.06 -9.97
N ALA A 117 8.00 27.25 -10.19
CA ALA A 117 7.99 26.16 -11.17
C ALA A 117 7.01 25.04 -10.78
N SER A 118 6.98 24.64 -9.51
CA SER A 118 6.05 23.61 -9.01
C SER A 118 4.59 24.04 -9.14
N ALA A 119 4.28 25.29 -8.81
CA ALA A 119 2.93 25.84 -9.00
C ALA A 119 2.51 25.84 -10.48
N CYS A 120 3.42 26.24 -11.38
CA CYS A 120 3.17 26.20 -12.83
C CYS A 120 3.01 24.75 -13.35
N ALA A 121 3.86 23.84 -12.90
CA ALA A 121 3.80 22.42 -13.25
C ALA A 121 2.47 21.80 -12.80
N ARG A 122 2.02 22.11 -11.58
CA ARG A 122 0.72 21.65 -11.07
C ARG A 122 -0.45 22.13 -11.90
N ALA A 123 -0.46 23.42 -12.26
CA ALA A 123 -1.49 23.97 -13.14
C ALA A 123 -1.49 23.30 -14.54
N ALA A 124 -0.31 22.99 -15.08
CA ALA A 124 -0.19 22.25 -16.34
C ALA A 124 -0.69 20.80 -16.23
N LEU A 125 -0.46 20.15 -15.09
CA LEU A 125 -0.95 18.80 -14.79
C LEU A 125 -2.49 18.79 -14.66
N GLU A 126 -3.07 19.77 -13.98
CA GLU A 126 -4.52 19.96 -13.89
C GLU A 126 -5.17 20.15 -15.26
N GLY A 127 -4.51 20.88 -16.16
CA GLY A 127 -4.98 21.08 -17.54
C GLY A 127 -4.83 19.84 -18.45
N LEU A 128 -4.09 18.81 -18.01
CA LEU A 128 -3.93 17.54 -18.73
C LEU A 128 -4.91 16.47 -18.25
N ALA A 129 -5.53 16.67 -17.09
CA ALA A 129 -6.39 15.68 -16.48
C ALA A 129 -7.68 15.46 -17.26
N PHE A 130 -8.08 14.19 -17.43
CA PHE A 130 -9.36 13.78 -18.00
C PHE A 130 -10.28 13.34 -16.89
N GLN A 131 -11.56 13.64 -17.03
CA GLN A 131 -12.59 13.18 -16.12
C GLN A 131 -13.54 12.22 -16.86
N PRO A 132 -13.80 11.03 -16.33
CA PRO A 132 -14.74 10.08 -16.92
C PRO A 132 -16.15 10.66 -17.04
N SER A 133 -16.84 10.38 -18.14
CA SER A 133 -18.16 10.95 -18.41
C SER A 133 -19.32 10.10 -17.87
N GLY A 134 -19.05 8.91 -17.35
CA GLY A 134 -20.06 7.98 -16.84
C GLY A 134 -19.44 6.80 -16.11
N GLU A 135 -20.28 5.92 -15.57
CA GLU A 135 -19.85 4.78 -14.72
C GLU A 135 -19.09 3.71 -15.52
N ASP A 136 -19.56 3.38 -16.71
CA ASP A 136 -18.90 2.41 -17.59
C ASP A 136 -17.55 2.93 -18.07
N ASP A 137 -17.46 4.23 -18.37
CA ASP A 137 -16.22 4.90 -18.74
C ASP A 137 -15.24 4.92 -17.56
N PHE A 138 -15.74 5.19 -16.34
CA PHE A 138 -14.95 5.14 -15.13
C PHE A 138 -14.34 3.75 -14.88
N GLN A 139 -15.13 2.68 -14.99
CA GLN A 139 -14.62 1.31 -14.87
C GLN A 139 -13.57 0.99 -15.95
N GLY A 140 -13.76 1.50 -17.16
CA GLY A 140 -12.79 1.40 -18.24
C GLY A 140 -11.46 2.06 -17.91
N TYR A 141 -11.47 3.25 -17.27
CA TYR A 141 -10.25 3.92 -16.81
C TYR A 141 -9.61 3.23 -15.61
N LEU A 142 -10.41 2.73 -14.65
CA LEU A 142 -9.88 1.92 -13.55
C LEU A 142 -9.08 0.72 -14.07
N LEU A 143 -9.63 0.01 -15.06
CA LEU A 143 -8.97 -1.15 -15.65
C LEU A 143 -7.67 -0.76 -16.38
N LYS A 144 -7.66 0.37 -17.12
CA LYS A 144 -6.47 0.89 -17.79
C LYS A 144 -5.38 1.29 -16.78
N CYS A 145 -5.76 1.99 -15.71
CA CYS A 145 -4.82 2.36 -14.63
C CYS A 145 -4.28 1.14 -13.90
N ALA A 146 -5.12 0.15 -13.57
CA ALA A 146 -4.67 -1.11 -12.97
C ALA A 146 -3.63 -1.83 -13.85
N ARG A 147 -3.89 -1.91 -15.15
CA ARG A 147 -2.93 -2.47 -16.13
C ARG A 147 -1.61 -1.70 -16.15
N THR A 148 -1.65 -0.39 -16.03
CA THR A 148 -0.45 0.45 -16.01
C THR A 148 0.39 0.20 -14.75
N VAL A 149 -0.23 0.20 -13.58
CA VAL A 149 0.45 -0.07 -12.30
C VAL A 149 1.05 -1.49 -12.28
N LEU A 150 0.30 -2.49 -12.72
CA LEU A 150 0.76 -3.89 -12.74
C LEU A 150 1.83 -4.17 -13.82
N SER A 151 1.99 -3.29 -14.81
CA SER A 151 2.94 -3.50 -15.92
C SER A 151 4.40 -3.51 -15.49
N SER A 152 4.75 -2.84 -14.39
CA SER A 152 6.11 -2.77 -13.84
C SER A 152 6.39 -3.84 -12.77
N LYS A 153 5.41 -4.66 -12.44
CA LYS A 153 5.44 -5.59 -11.31
C LYS A 153 5.54 -7.05 -11.77
N ILE A 154 5.81 -7.96 -10.83
CA ILE A 154 5.87 -9.41 -11.09
C ILE A 154 4.57 -9.96 -11.72
N LEU A 155 3.44 -9.30 -11.46
CA LEU A 155 2.12 -9.66 -11.99
C LEU A 155 1.90 -9.28 -13.47
N SER A 156 2.91 -8.72 -14.13
CA SER A 156 2.81 -8.28 -15.54
C SER A 156 2.47 -9.40 -16.53
N GLY A 157 2.84 -10.66 -16.23
CA GLY A 157 2.50 -11.83 -17.05
C GLY A 157 1.01 -12.11 -17.12
N ASP A 158 0.31 -12.00 -15.99
CA ASP A 158 -1.14 -12.23 -15.85
C ASP A 158 -1.90 -10.91 -15.58
N ARG A 159 -1.40 -9.82 -16.14
CA ARG A 159 -1.84 -8.44 -15.87
C ARG A 159 -3.35 -8.25 -16.00
N GLU A 160 -3.98 -8.86 -17.01
CA GLU A 160 -5.41 -8.72 -17.25
C GLU A 160 -6.24 -9.32 -16.13
N HIS A 161 -5.88 -10.52 -15.70
CA HIS A 161 -6.54 -11.24 -14.62
C HIS A 161 -6.47 -10.46 -13.30
N PHE A 162 -5.28 -10.01 -12.93
CA PHE A 162 -5.10 -9.23 -11.69
C PHE A 162 -5.73 -7.84 -11.75
N ALA A 163 -5.74 -7.19 -12.93
CA ALA A 163 -6.41 -5.90 -13.10
C ALA A 163 -7.93 -6.03 -12.89
N GLN A 164 -8.57 -7.05 -13.47
CA GLN A 164 -10.00 -7.32 -13.29
C GLN A 164 -10.31 -7.64 -11.83
N MET A 165 -9.46 -8.44 -11.18
CA MET A 165 -9.60 -8.81 -9.77
C MET A 165 -9.49 -7.57 -8.86
N ALA A 166 -8.51 -6.70 -9.08
CA ALA A 166 -8.31 -5.48 -8.31
C ALA A 166 -9.48 -4.49 -8.48
N VAL A 167 -9.93 -4.28 -9.73
CA VAL A 167 -11.11 -3.44 -10.01
C VAL A 167 -12.36 -4.02 -9.36
N GLY A 168 -12.59 -5.34 -9.46
CA GLY A 168 -13.70 -6.01 -8.80
C GLY A 168 -13.69 -5.84 -7.27
N ALA A 169 -12.53 -5.93 -6.64
CA ALA A 169 -12.38 -5.73 -5.20
C ALA A 169 -12.69 -4.28 -4.79
N VAL A 170 -12.13 -3.29 -5.50
CA VAL A 170 -12.33 -1.86 -5.19
C VAL A 170 -13.77 -1.41 -5.45
N MET A 171 -14.41 -1.89 -6.52
CA MET A 171 -15.81 -1.56 -6.83
C MET A 171 -16.77 -2.06 -5.75
N ARG A 172 -16.45 -3.14 -5.03
CA ARG A 172 -17.25 -3.61 -3.88
C ARG A 172 -17.15 -2.66 -2.67
N LEU A 173 -16.03 -1.94 -2.51
CA LEU A 173 -15.82 -0.98 -1.42
C LEU A 173 -16.32 0.43 -1.75
N ARG A 174 -16.63 0.72 -3.02
CA ARG A 174 -17.01 2.06 -3.47
C ARG A 174 -18.25 2.58 -2.74
N GLY A 175 -18.18 3.83 -2.27
CA GLY A 175 -19.27 4.49 -1.54
C GLY A 175 -19.35 4.15 -0.06
N LYS A 176 -18.37 3.41 0.48
CA LYS A 176 -18.28 3.07 1.90
C LYS A 176 -17.14 3.83 2.56
N GLN A 177 -17.24 4.04 3.87
CA GLN A 177 -16.21 4.78 4.63
C GLN A 177 -14.97 3.93 4.98
N GLN A 178 -14.78 2.80 4.32
CA GLN A 178 -13.76 1.81 4.67
C GLN A 178 -12.67 1.79 3.60
N GLY A 179 -11.40 1.75 4.04
CA GLY A 179 -10.22 1.78 3.19
C GLY A 179 -9.83 0.43 2.57
N VAL A 180 -8.71 0.41 1.86
CA VAL A 180 -8.08 -0.78 1.26
C VAL A 180 -7.79 -1.87 2.30
N GLU A 181 -7.65 -1.50 3.58
CA GLU A 181 -7.40 -2.41 4.71
C GLU A 181 -8.47 -3.50 4.86
N ASN A 182 -9.68 -3.29 4.32
CA ASN A 182 -10.76 -4.27 4.34
C ASN A 182 -10.70 -5.31 3.21
N ILE A 183 -9.75 -5.17 2.30
CA ILE A 183 -9.43 -6.21 1.32
C ILE A 183 -8.39 -7.14 1.96
N GLN A 184 -8.84 -8.33 2.33
CA GLN A 184 -7.93 -9.33 2.89
C GLN A 184 -7.20 -10.06 1.76
N ILE A 185 -5.89 -10.12 1.84
CA ILE A 185 -5.06 -10.90 0.92
C ILE A 185 -4.57 -12.15 1.65
N ILE A 186 -4.94 -13.32 1.15
CA ILE A 186 -4.56 -14.63 1.69
C ILE A 186 -3.54 -15.26 0.73
N LYS A 187 -2.36 -15.59 1.24
CA LYS A 187 -1.28 -16.22 0.47
C LYS A 187 -1.28 -17.72 0.70
N LYS A 188 -1.40 -18.52 -0.37
CA LYS A 188 -1.35 -19.97 -0.30
C LYS A 188 -0.36 -20.53 -1.33
N VAL A 189 0.70 -21.15 -0.83
CA VAL A 189 1.72 -21.79 -1.66
C VAL A 189 1.12 -22.94 -2.45
N GLY A 190 1.57 -23.12 -3.69
CA GLY A 190 1.12 -24.14 -4.63
C GLY A 190 0.20 -23.58 -5.72
N GLY A 191 0.27 -24.14 -6.90
CA GLY A 191 -0.38 -23.63 -8.11
C GLY A 191 0.42 -22.51 -8.79
N THR A 192 -0.22 -21.80 -9.68
CA THR A 192 0.32 -20.67 -10.44
C THR A 192 -0.32 -19.36 -10.00
N LEU A 193 0.27 -18.23 -10.39
CA LEU A 193 -0.33 -16.91 -10.15
C LEU A 193 -1.70 -16.76 -10.83
N SER A 194 -1.89 -17.40 -11.98
CA SER A 194 -3.17 -17.40 -12.72
C SER A 194 -4.30 -18.12 -11.98
N ASP A 195 -3.97 -18.99 -11.00
CA ASP A 195 -4.95 -19.66 -10.15
C ASP A 195 -5.44 -18.80 -8.97
N SER A 196 -4.97 -17.58 -8.87
CA SER A 196 -5.43 -16.60 -7.88
C SER A 196 -6.85 -16.14 -8.21
N PHE A 197 -7.66 -15.85 -7.18
CA PHE A 197 -9.06 -15.46 -7.39
C PHE A 197 -9.57 -14.49 -6.32
N LEU A 198 -10.56 -13.71 -6.70
CA LEU A 198 -11.35 -12.88 -5.79
C LEU A 198 -12.57 -13.68 -5.33
N GLU A 199 -12.68 -13.89 -4.02
CA GLU A 199 -13.84 -14.60 -3.45
C GLU A 199 -15.08 -13.69 -3.44
N GLU A 200 -16.23 -14.25 -3.73
CA GLU A 200 -17.52 -13.52 -3.68
C GLU A 200 -17.97 -13.22 -2.25
N GLY A 201 -17.51 -14.03 -1.29
CA GLY A 201 -17.74 -13.86 0.13
C GLY A 201 -16.49 -13.40 0.88
N PHE A 202 -16.38 -13.83 2.11
CA PHE A 202 -15.21 -13.61 2.97
C PHE A 202 -14.57 -14.94 3.37
N LEU A 203 -13.24 -15.00 3.33
CA LEU A 203 -12.47 -16.18 3.73
C LEU A 203 -11.75 -15.89 5.04
N LEU A 204 -11.82 -16.83 5.97
CA LEU A 204 -11.03 -16.79 7.19
C LEU A 204 -9.98 -17.92 7.16
N ASP A 205 -8.71 -17.55 7.32
CA ASP A 205 -7.59 -18.51 7.35
C ASP A 205 -7.52 -19.20 8.71
N LYS A 206 -8.54 -20.02 8.98
CA LYS A 206 -8.65 -20.84 10.21
C LYS A 206 -9.24 -22.20 9.87
N LYS A 207 -8.98 -23.15 10.78
CA LYS A 207 -9.49 -24.52 10.69
C LYS A 207 -10.66 -24.70 11.64
N ILE A 208 -11.59 -25.57 11.28
CA ILE A 208 -12.69 -25.99 12.14
C ILE A 208 -12.18 -27.03 13.12
N GLY A 209 -12.59 -26.91 14.37
CA GLY A 209 -12.25 -27.83 15.42
C GLY A 209 -12.83 -29.25 15.23
N VAL A 210 -12.33 -30.20 16.00
CA VAL A 210 -12.75 -31.60 15.91
C VAL A 210 -14.18 -31.78 16.43
N GLY A 211 -15.00 -32.52 15.67
CA GLY A 211 -16.39 -32.81 16.07
C GLY A 211 -17.41 -31.71 15.78
N GLN A 212 -16.97 -30.58 15.23
CA GLN A 212 -17.86 -29.46 14.89
C GLN A 212 -18.47 -29.60 13.47
N PRO A 213 -19.63 -28.95 13.22
CA PRO A 213 -20.25 -28.95 11.91
C PRO A 213 -19.38 -28.22 10.89
N ARG A 214 -19.16 -28.81 9.71
CA ARG A 214 -18.32 -28.24 8.64
C ARG A 214 -19.10 -27.36 7.65
N ARG A 215 -20.41 -27.38 7.74
CA ARG A 215 -21.32 -26.60 6.87
C ARG A 215 -22.52 -26.17 7.69
N ILE A 216 -22.82 -24.89 7.66
CA ILE A 216 -23.97 -24.28 8.35
C ILE A 216 -24.68 -23.36 7.36
N GLU A 217 -25.97 -23.64 7.13
CA GLU A 217 -26.86 -22.78 6.34
C GLU A 217 -27.61 -21.81 7.27
N ASN A 218 -27.93 -20.64 6.73
CA ASN A 218 -28.57 -19.54 7.48
C ASN A 218 -27.81 -19.21 8.79
N ALA A 219 -26.50 -18.99 8.68
CA ALA A 219 -25.63 -18.76 9.80
C ALA A 219 -25.96 -17.47 10.55
N LYS A 220 -26.11 -17.60 11.87
CA LYS A 220 -26.18 -16.49 12.85
C LYS A 220 -24.84 -16.45 13.57
N ILE A 221 -24.08 -15.39 13.34
CA ILE A 221 -22.68 -15.30 13.71
C ILE A 221 -22.52 -14.33 14.87
N LEU A 222 -21.99 -14.81 15.98
CA LEU A 222 -21.56 -13.96 17.10
C LEU A 222 -20.05 -13.81 17.05
N VAL A 223 -19.60 -12.57 17.01
CA VAL A 223 -18.17 -12.23 17.01
C VAL A 223 -17.79 -11.72 18.39
N ALA A 224 -16.76 -12.32 18.99
CA ALA A 224 -16.40 -12.01 20.38
C ALA A 224 -14.89 -11.84 20.59
N ASN A 225 -14.57 -11.07 21.62
CA ASN A 225 -13.22 -10.99 22.16
C ASN A 225 -13.27 -11.31 23.67
N THR A 226 -13.30 -12.60 24.00
CA THR A 226 -13.45 -13.06 25.37
C THR A 226 -12.51 -14.21 25.67
N ALA A 227 -12.05 -14.32 26.93
CA ALA A 227 -11.25 -15.44 27.38
C ALA A 227 -12.13 -16.69 27.50
N MET A 228 -11.75 -17.75 26.76
CA MET A 228 -12.37 -19.08 26.81
C MET A 228 -11.34 -20.13 27.24
N ASP A 229 -10.29 -19.68 27.89
CA ASP A 229 -9.35 -20.50 28.67
C ASP A 229 -9.95 -20.74 30.08
N THR A 230 -9.32 -21.62 30.84
CA THR A 230 -9.70 -21.80 32.25
C THR A 230 -9.72 -20.44 32.93
N ASP A 231 -10.87 -20.08 33.50
CA ASP A 231 -11.11 -18.77 34.12
C ASP A 231 -10.31 -18.66 35.42
N LYS A 232 -8.99 -18.62 35.26
CA LYS A 232 -8.05 -18.41 36.37
C LYS A 232 -8.29 -17.00 36.91
N ILE A 233 -8.71 -16.95 38.17
CA ILE A 233 -8.82 -15.71 38.89
C ILE A 233 -7.44 -15.04 38.95
N LYS A 234 -7.17 -14.14 38.04
CA LYS A 234 -5.93 -13.34 38.00
C LYS A 234 -6.02 -12.18 38.98
N ILE A 235 -6.20 -12.49 40.27
CA ILE A 235 -6.05 -11.48 41.31
C ILE A 235 -4.60 -11.51 41.77
N TYR A 236 -3.86 -10.45 41.53
CA TYR A 236 -2.51 -10.27 42.03
C TYR A 236 -2.49 -10.44 43.55
N GLY A 237 -1.73 -11.43 44.05
CA GLY A 237 -1.57 -11.69 45.49
C GLY A 237 -2.57 -12.67 46.12
N ALA A 238 -3.60 -13.13 45.43
CA ALA A 238 -4.48 -14.17 45.94
C ALA A 238 -3.84 -15.55 45.81
N ARG A 239 -3.55 -16.19 46.93
CA ARG A 239 -3.11 -17.61 47.01
C ARG A 239 -4.18 -18.42 47.71
N VAL A 240 -4.80 -19.35 47.04
CA VAL A 240 -5.68 -20.34 47.65
C VAL A 240 -4.80 -21.47 48.20
N ARG A 241 -4.79 -21.62 49.54
CA ARG A 241 -4.16 -22.78 50.17
C ARG A 241 -5.17 -23.93 50.22
N VAL A 242 -4.81 -25.05 49.65
CA VAL A 242 -5.66 -26.24 49.60
C VAL A 242 -4.97 -27.35 50.40
N ASP A 243 -5.67 -27.85 51.40
CA ASP A 243 -5.13 -28.80 52.37
C ASP A 243 -5.50 -30.27 52.04
N SER A 244 -6.33 -30.48 50.99
CA SER A 244 -6.75 -31.81 50.59
C SER A 244 -6.97 -31.94 49.06
N MET A 245 -6.80 -33.12 48.49
CA MET A 245 -7.05 -33.41 47.07
C MET A 245 -8.52 -33.21 46.71
N ASP A 246 -9.46 -33.47 47.62
CA ASP A 246 -10.91 -33.27 47.39
C ASP A 246 -11.27 -31.79 47.14
N LYS A 247 -10.56 -30.87 47.82
CA LYS A 247 -10.75 -29.44 47.60
C LYS A 247 -10.18 -28.98 46.25
N VAL A 248 -9.12 -29.58 45.77
CA VAL A 248 -8.57 -29.33 44.42
C VAL A 248 -9.57 -29.75 43.35
N ALA A 249 -10.12 -30.98 43.48
CA ALA A 249 -11.16 -31.47 42.59
C ALA A 249 -12.43 -30.60 42.62
N GLY A 250 -12.79 -30.06 43.80
CA GLY A 250 -13.90 -29.14 43.95
C GLY A 250 -13.67 -27.81 43.23
N LEU A 251 -12.46 -27.25 43.26
CA LEU A 251 -12.10 -26.04 42.53
C LEU A 251 -12.17 -26.26 41.03
N GLU A 252 -11.60 -27.37 40.54
CA GLU A 252 -11.63 -27.72 39.11
C GLU A 252 -13.07 -27.88 38.59
N LYS A 253 -13.94 -28.49 39.41
CA LYS A 253 -15.36 -28.63 39.10
C LYS A 253 -16.06 -27.28 39.03
N ALA A 254 -15.80 -26.39 40.00
CA ALA A 254 -16.36 -25.04 39.99
C ALA A 254 -15.90 -24.18 38.81
N GLU A 255 -14.65 -24.29 38.40
CA GLU A 255 -14.12 -23.65 37.18
C GLU A 255 -14.85 -24.14 35.90
N LYS A 256 -15.02 -25.48 35.79
CA LYS A 256 -15.77 -26.08 34.67
C LYS A 256 -17.24 -25.65 34.66
N GLU A 257 -17.90 -25.58 35.82
CA GLU A 257 -19.29 -25.11 35.94
C GLU A 257 -19.44 -23.65 35.55
N LYS A 258 -18.50 -22.79 35.93
CA LYS A 258 -18.49 -21.37 35.56
C LYS A 258 -18.29 -21.22 34.04
N MET A 259 -17.37 -21.99 33.43
CA MET A 259 -17.18 -21.98 32.00
C MET A 259 -18.42 -22.52 31.26
N ARG A 260 -19.07 -23.57 31.76
CA ARG A 260 -20.33 -24.07 31.21
C ARG A 260 -21.41 -23.01 31.22
N ALA A 261 -21.62 -22.32 32.34
CA ALA A 261 -22.59 -21.23 32.44
C ALA A 261 -22.31 -20.10 31.45
N LYS A 262 -21.03 -19.79 31.18
CA LYS A 262 -20.63 -18.82 30.16
C LYS A 262 -20.97 -19.30 28.75
N CYS A 263 -20.67 -20.55 28.42
CA CYS A 263 -21.03 -21.15 27.13
C CYS A 263 -22.55 -21.18 26.92
N GLU A 264 -23.33 -21.54 27.95
CA GLU A 264 -24.80 -21.52 27.91
C GLU A 264 -25.36 -20.11 27.66
N LYS A 265 -24.78 -19.08 28.28
CA LYS A 265 -25.14 -17.69 27.98
C LYS A 265 -24.86 -17.34 26.52
N ILE A 266 -23.71 -17.72 25.97
CA ILE A 266 -23.36 -17.48 24.56
C ILE A 266 -24.36 -18.20 23.63
N ILE A 267 -24.66 -19.45 23.89
CA ILE A 267 -25.62 -20.27 23.11
C ILE A 267 -27.04 -19.69 23.20
N SER A 268 -27.43 -19.10 24.33
CA SER A 268 -28.77 -18.50 24.53
C SER A 268 -29.07 -17.34 23.56
N HIS A 269 -28.06 -16.76 22.92
CA HIS A 269 -28.25 -15.76 21.84
C HIS A 269 -28.80 -16.36 20.55
N GLY A 270 -29.05 -17.69 20.50
CA GLY A 270 -29.61 -18.37 19.34
C GLY A 270 -28.68 -18.39 18.12
N ILE A 271 -27.39 -18.43 18.36
CA ILE A 271 -26.34 -18.49 17.37
C ILE A 271 -26.03 -19.92 16.95
N ASN A 272 -25.51 -20.06 15.72
CA ASN A 272 -24.96 -21.33 15.23
C ASN A 272 -23.49 -21.22 14.81
N VAL A 273 -22.92 -20.00 14.79
CA VAL A 273 -21.48 -19.75 14.56
C VAL A 273 -20.98 -18.80 15.64
N PHE A 274 -19.91 -19.19 16.33
CA PHE A 274 -19.21 -18.39 17.32
C PHE A 274 -17.77 -18.14 16.87
N VAL A 275 -17.37 -16.91 16.70
CA VAL A 275 -15.99 -16.52 16.33
C VAL A 275 -15.36 -15.78 17.48
N ASN A 276 -14.28 -16.31 18.01
CA ASN A 276 -13.56 -15.69 19.13
C ASN A 276 -12.14 -15.29 18.73
N ARG A 277 -11.74 -14.09 19.14
CA ARG A 277 -10.37 -13.63 18.94
C ARG A 277 -9.35 -14.42 19.77
N GLN A 278 -9.74 -14.81 20.99
CA GLN A 278 -8.87 -15.56 21.90
C GLN A 278 -9.03 -17.07 21.70
N LEU A 279 -8.12 -17.82 22.29
CA LEU A 279 -8.16 -19.27 22.27
C LEU A 279 -9.44 -19.81 22.91
N ILE A 280 -9.95 -20.91 22.37
CA ILE A 280 -11.05 -21.69 22.93
C ILE A 280 -10.46 -23.05 23.34
N TYR A 281 -10.45 -23.35 24.64
CA TYR A 281 -9.93 -24.65 25.10
C TYR A 281 -10.91 -25.80 24.83
N ASN A 282 -10.41 -27.03 24.88
CA ASN A 282 -11.14 -28.25 24.52
C ASN A 282 -12.48 -28.39 25.22
N PHE A 283 -12.60 -27.96 26.48
CA PHE A 283 -13.85 -28.12 27.23
C PHE A 283 -14.96 -27.20 26.71
N PRO A 284 -14.78 -25.87 26.56
CA PRO A 284 -15.74 -25.02 25.87
C PRO A 284 -16.01 -25.46 24.44
N GLU A 285 -14.97 -25.89 23.69
CA GLU A 285 -15.11 -26.36 22.32
C GLU A 285 -16.08 -27.53 22.22
N GLN A 286 -15.95 -28.52 23.12
CA GLN A 286 -16.86 -29.66 23.19
C GLN A 286 -18.29 -29.23 23.49
N LEU A 287 -18.51 -28.28 24.41
CA LEU A 287 -19.83 -27.76 24.72
C LEU A 287 -20.50 -27.08 23.50
N PHE A 288 -19.75 -26.35 22.71
CA PHE A 288 -20.24 -25.77 21.45
C PHE A 288 -20.55 -26.84 20.40
N ALA A 289 -19.68 -27.86 20.27
CA ALA A 289 -19.89 -28.97 19.35
C ALA A 289 -21.16 -29.78 19.72
N ASP A 290 -21.37 -30.07 21.01
CA ASP A 290 -22.56 -30.75 21.52
C ASP A 290 -23.85 -29.94 21.27
N ALA A 291 -23.77 -28.61 21.26
CA ALA A 291 -24.86 -27.71 20.93
C ALA A 291 -25.03 -27.49 19.40
N GLY A 292 -24.19 -28.09 18.56
CA GLY A 292 -24.21 -27.90 17.11
C GLY A 292 -23.75 -26.50 16.65
N VAL A 293 -23.02 -25.78 17.49
CA VAL A 293 -22.45 -24.46 17.20
C VAL A 293 -21.03 -24.61 16.69
N LEU A 294 -20.74 -24.00 15.52
CA LEU A 294 -19.38 -23.91 15.00
C LEU A 294 -18.60 -22.85 15.80
N ALA A 295 -17.55 -23.26 16.50
CA ALA A 295 -16.68 -22.37 17.24
C ALA A 295 -15.33 -22.21 16.54
N ILE A 296 -14.98 -20.97 16.20
CA ILE A 296 -13.72 -20.61 15.54
C ILE A 296 -12.85 -19.85 16.55
N GLU A 297 -11.68 -20.42 16.82
CA GLU A 297 -10.75 -19.87 17.81
C GLU A 297 -9.61 -19.05 17.19
N HIS A 298 -9.01 -18.22 18.03
CA HIS A 298 -7.75 -17.52 17.74
C HIS A 298 -7.76 -16.77 16.40
N ALA A 299 -8.90 -16.17 16.04
CA ALA A 299 -8.98 -15.26 14.90
C ALA A 299 -8.10 -14.04 15.17
N ASP A 300 -7.31 -13.62 14.16
CA ASP A 300 -6.47 -12.44 14.28
C ASP A 300 -7.32 -11.17 14.46
N PHE A 301 -6.70 -10.10 14.99
CA PHE A 301 -7.44 -8.88 15.33
C PHE A 301 -8.11 -8.25 14.10
N ALA A 302 -7.34 -8.05 13.04
CA ALA A 302 -7.84 -7.47 11.80
C ALA A 302 -8.86 -8.38 11.09
N GLY A 303 -8.67 -9.72 11.14
CA GLY A 303 -9.62 -10.67 10.58
C GLY A 303 -10.97 -10.66 11.30
N VAL A 304 -10.98 -10.50 12.62
CA VAL A 304 -12.22 -10.38 13.42
C VAL A 304 -12.96 -9.09 13.10
N GLU A 305 -12.27 -7.97 12.99
CA GLU A 305 -12.87 -6.67 12.65
C GLU A 305 -13.45 -6.67 11.24
N ARG A 306 -12.70 -7.19 10.25
CA ARG A 306 -13.18 -7.34 8.87
C ARG A 306 -14.38 -8.28 8.79
N LEU A 307 -14.33 -9.42 9.48
CA LEU A 307 -15.45 -10.36 9.52
C LEU A 307 -16.68 -9.70 10.14
N ALA A 308 -16.54 -8.98 11.27
CA ALA A 308 -17.64 -8.28 11.90
C ALA A 308 -18.29 -7.24 10.96
N ALA A 309 -17.47 -6.46 10.25
CA ALA A 309 -17.93 -5.50 9.25
C ALA A 309 -18.70 -6.19 8.10
N VAL A 310 -18.15 -7.31 7.58
CA VAL A 310 -18.77 -8.06 6.47
C VAL A 310 -20.11 -8.66 6.84
N VAL A 311 -20.19 -9.35 8.01
CA VAL A 311 -21.43 -10.02 8.43
C VAL A 311 -22.42 -9.06 9.10
N GLY A 312 -22.02 -7.80 9.31
CA GLY A 312 -22.83 -6.78 10.00
C GLY A 312 -23.00 -7.06 11.50
N ALA A 313 -22.01 -7.74 12.13
CA ALA A 313 -21.98 -8.03 13.54
C ALA A 313 -21.25 -6.95 14.34
N GLU A 314 -21.45 -6.95 15.65
CA GLU A 314 -20.67 -6.17 16.60
C GLU A 314 -19.76 -7.09 17.42
N ILE A 315 -18.52 -6.63 17.73
CA ILE A 315 -17.58 -7.41 18.54
C ILE A 315 -17.95 -7.27 20.00
N VAL A 316 -18.28 -8.38 20.63
CA VAL A 316 -18.83 -8.43 21.99
C VAL A 316 -17.81 -9.02 22.96
N SER A 317 -17.74 -8.47 24.17
CA SER A 317 -16.93 -9.03 25.26
C SER A 317 -17.77 -9.55 26.43
N THR A 318 -19.06 -9.13 26.54
CA THR A 318 -20.01 -9.51 27.59
C THR A 318 -21.28 -10.10 26.99
N PHE A 319 -21.90 -11.08 27.67
CA PHE A 319 -23.01 -11.89 27.14
C PHE A 319 -24.26 -11.87 28.04
N ASP A 320 -24.38 -10.87 28.92
CA ASP A 320 -25.46 -10.81 29.91
C ASP A 320 -26.76 -10.27 29.34
N HIS A 321 -26.72 -9.58 28.19
CA HIS A 321 -27.90 -8.94 27.58
C HIS A 321 -28.04 -9.36 26.12
N PRO A 322 -28.73 -10.46 25.79
CA PRO A 322 -28.91 -10.96 24.41
C PRO A 322 -29.57 -9.95 23.47
N GLU A 323 -30.47 -9.09 23.98
CA GLU A 323 -31.20 -8.10 23.19
C GLU A 323 -30.29 -6.93 22.71
N GLY A 324 -29.19 -6.69 23.39
CA GLY A 324 -28.23 -5.63 23.07
C GLY A 324 -27.12 -6.04 22.08
N VAL A 325 -27.07 -7.30 21.67
CA VAL A 325 -26.01 -7.84 20.84
C VAL A 325 -26.43 -7.92 19.38
N LYS A 326 -25.70 -7.24 18.50
CA LYS A 326 -25.93 -7.31 17.06
C LYS A 326 -25.26 -8.56 16.48
N VAL A 327 -26.06 -9.57 16.17
CA VAL A 327 -25.61 -10.84 15.58
C VAL A 327 -25.53 -10.69 14.07
N GLY A 328 -24.41 -11.12 13.47
CA GLY A 328 -24.20 -11.15 12.04
C GLY A 328 -24.95 -12.28 11.34
N LYS A 329 -25.14 -12.15 10.03
CA LYS A 329 -25.86 -13.15 9.21
C LYS A 329 -25.07 -13.48 7.96
N ALA A 330 -25.00 -14.78 7.62
CA ALA A 330 -24.53 -15.27 6.34
C ALA A 330 -25.44 -16.41 5.84
N ALA A 331 -25.61 -16.54 4.53
CA ALA A 331 -26.42 -17.61 3.99
C ALA A 331 -25.77 -18.98 4.18
N LEU A 332 -24.45 -19.05 4.05
CA LEU A 332 -23.69 -20.29 4.17
C LEU A 332 -22.31 -20.02 4.77
N VAL A 333 -21.94 -20.86 5.75
CA VAL A 333 -20.57 -20.97 6.29
C VAL A 333 -20.11 -22.39 6.09
N GLU A 334 -18.98 -22.57 5.41
CA GLU A 334 -18.46 -23.90 5.11
C GLU A 334 -16.92 -23.94 5.10
N GLU A 335 -16.37 -25.13 5.33
CA GLU A 335 -14.94 -25.40 5.16
C GLU A 335 -14.64 -25.67 3.68
N VAL A 336 -13.74 -24.88 3.09
CA VAL A 336 -13.25 -25.05 1.72
C VAL A 336 -11.78 -25.36 1.69
N MET A 337 -11.34 -26.19 0.75
CA MET A 337 -9.92 -26.47 0.54
C MET A 337 -9.35 -25.55 -0.53
N VAL A 338 -8.25 -24.90 -0.21
CA VAL A 338 -7.47 -24.10 -1.15
C VAL A 338 -6.03 -24.65 -1.14
N GLY A 339 -5.69 -25.41 -2.15
CA GLY A 339 -4.47 -26.20 -2.16
C GLY A 339 -4.49 -27.30 -1.10
N GLU A 340 -3.51 -27.30 -0.21
CA GLU A 340 -3.41 -28.24 0.94
C GLU A 340 -4.04 -27.69 2.22
N ASP A 341 -4.40 -26.40 2.24
CA ASP A 341 -4.95 -25.73 3.41
C ASP A 341 -6.48 -25.66 3.39
N LYS A 342 -7.04 -25.70 4.60
CA LYS A 342 -8.47 -25.54 4.84
C LYS A 342 -8.75 -24.11 5.30
N LEU A 343 -9.73 -23.47 4.67
CA LEU A 343 -10.20 -22.15 4.99
C LEU A 343 -11.70 -22.20 5.31
N ILE A 344 -12.20 -21.23 6.04
CA ILE A 344 -13.62 -21.10 6.33
C ILE A 344 -14.20 -20.01 5.44
N ARG A 345 -15.16 -20.38 4.60
CA ARG A 345 -15.85 -19.48 3.68
C ARG A 345 -17.17 -19.01 4.24
N PHE A 346 -17.39 -17.71 4.21
CA PHE A 346 -18.64 -17.06 4.52
C PHE A 346 -19.25 -16.52 3.22
N SER A 347 -20.38 -17.02 2.79
CA SER A 347 -21.03 -16.63 1.54
C SER A 347 -22.48 -16.19 1.74
N GLY A 348 -23.03 -15.45 0.74
CA GLY A 348 -24.39 -14.91 0.82
C GLY A 348 -24.56 -13.88 1.95
N ILE A 349 -23.60 -12.97 2.07
CA ILE A 349 -23.55 -11.93 3.08
C ILE A 349 -24.23 -10.68 2.53
N ALA A 350 -25.08 -10.04 3.33
CA ALA A 350 -25.80 -8.84 2.92
C ALA A 350 -24.91 -7.58 2.84
N GLY A 351 -23.82 -7.55 3.61
CA GLY A 351 -22.82 -6.48 3.60
C GLY A 351 -21.69 -6.80 2.61
N SER A 352 -21.33 -5.87 1.74
CA SER A 352 -20.15 -5.99 0.86
C SER A 352 -19.02 -5.06 1.34
N GLU A 353 -18.79 -4.99 2.64
CA GLU A 353 -17.87 -4.03 3.25
C GLU A 353 -16.42 -4.53 3.33
N ALA A 354 -16.15 -5.78 3.00
CA ALA A 354 -14.84 -6.35 2.83
C ALA A 354 -14.89 -7.51 1.82
N CYS A 355 -13.74 -7.88 1.30
CA CYS A 355 -13.59 -9.03 0.40
C CYS A 355 -12.26 -9.73 0.64
N SER A 356 -12.12 -10.95 0.13
CA SER A 356 -10.91 -11.74 0.25
C SER A 356 -10.34 -12.06 -1.13
N VAL A 357 -9.06 -11.81 -1.31
CA VAL A 357 -8.29 -12.23 -2.49
C VAL A 357 -7.37 -13.36 -2.07
N VAL A 358 -7.41 -14.46 -2.80
CA VAL A 358 -6.51 -15.59 -2.58
C VAL A 358 -5.43 -15.56 -3.65
N LEU A 359 -4.18 -15.40 -3.21
CA LEU A 359 -3.01 -15.49 -4.07
C LEU A 359 -2.45 -16.90 -4.05
N ARG A 360 -2.22 -17.45 -5.24
CA ARG A 360 -1.58 -18.75 -5.47
C ARG A 360 -0.22 -18.54 -6.13
N GLY A 361 0.76 -19.37 -5.81
CA GLY A 361 2.08 -19.24 -6.41
C GLY A 361 3.06 -20.30 -5.97
N ALA A 362 4.15 -20.45 -6.72
CA ALA A 362 5.13 -21.51 -6.54
C ALA A 362 5.97 -21.36 -5.26
N SER A 363 6.17 -20.14 -4.75
CA SER A 363 6.98 -19.89 -3.55
C SER A 363 6.47 -18.71 -2.74
N SER A 364 6.85 -18.68 -1.45
CA SER A 364 6.49 -17.58 -0.54
C SER A 364 7.05 -16.23 -1.01
N HIS A 365 8.25 -16.20 -1.62
CA HIS A 365 8.85 -14.97 -2.13
C HIS A 365 8.06 -14.36 -3.28
N VAL A 366 7.58 -15.20 -4.22
CA VAL A 366 6.70 -14.78 -5.30
C VAL A 366 5.37 -14.25 -4.77
N LEU A 367 4.81 -14.92 -3.76
CA LEU A 367 3.55 -14.49 -3.13
C LEU A 367 3.68 -13.19 -2.36
N ASP A 368 4.81 -12.97 -1.66
CA ASP A 368 5.08 -11.73 -0.94
C ASP A 368 5.22 -10.54 -1.89
N GLU A 369 5.82 -10.73 -3.07
CA GLU A 369 5.92 -9.69 -4.09
C GLU A 369 4.59 -9.49 -4.84
N ALA A 370 3.85 -10.57 -5.09
CA ALA A 370 2.51 -10.49 -5.68
C ALA A 370 1.53 -9.73 -4.77
N GLU A 371 1.58 -9.96 -3.45
CA GLU A 371 0.80 -9.22 -2.46
C GLU A 371 1.10 -7.72 -2.52
N ARG A 372 2.40 -7.33 -2.49
CA ARG A 372 2.81 -5.91 -2.60
C ARG A 372 2.32 -5.29 -3.91
N SER A 373 2.53 -5.99 -5.02
CA SER A 373 2.12 -5.52 -6.35
C SER A 373 0.61 -5.30 -6.45
N LEU A 374 -0.17 -6.22 -5.88
CA LEU A 374 -1.62 -6.11 -5.83
C LEU A 374 -2.06 -4.99 -4.88
N HIS A 375 -1.41 -4.85 -3.72
CA HIS A 375 -1.68 -3.78 -2.75
C HIS A 375 -1.50 -2.40 -3.37
N ASP A 376 -0.42 -2.17 -4.11
CA ASP A 376 -0.19 -0.89 -4.81
C ASP A 376 -1.31 -0.60 -5.82
N ALA A 377 -1.72 -1.61 -6.60
CA ALA A 377 -2.83 -1.47 -7.53
C ALA A 377 -4.15 -1.14 -6.80
N LEU A 378 -4.45 -1.82 -5.69
CA LEU A 378 -5.65 -1.57 -4.89
C LEU A 378 -5.65 -0.16 -4.29
N CYS A 379 -4.51 0.32 -3.78
CA CYS A 379 -4.39 1.67 -3.23
C CYS A 379 -4.65 2.74 -4.29
N VAL A 380 -4.01 2.63 -5.47
CA VAL A 380 -4.22 3.57 -6.58
C VAL A 380 -5.68 3.59 -7.02
N LEU A 381 -6.29 2.42 -7.22
CA LEU A 381 -7.68 2.31 -7.65
C LEU A 381 -8.64 2.86 -6.59
N TYR A 382 -8.36 2.62 -5.32
CA TYR A 382 -9.15 3.19 -4.22
C TYR A 382 -9.07 4.71 -4.22
N ARG A 383 -7.86 5.29 -4.40
CA ARG A 383 -7.69 6.75 -4.52
C ARG A 383 -8.41 7.34 -5.74
N MET A 384 -8.56 6.57 -6.82
CA MET A 384 -9.38 6.97 -7.98
C MET A 384 -10.89 6.97 -7.67
N THR A 385 -11.35 6.27 -6.64
CA THR A 385 -12.76 6.40 -6.20
C THR A 385 -13.02 7.71 -5.44
N GLU A 386 -11.97 8.34 -4.88
CA GLU A 386 -12.03 9.65 -4.23
C GLU A 386 -11.86 10.81 -5.22
N ASP A 387 -10.93 10.66 -6.19
CA ASP A 387 -10.64 11.62 -7.26
C ASP A 387 -10.55 10.86 -8.58
N ASP A 388 -11.59 10.97 -9.40
CA ASP A 388 -11.79 10.23 -10.64
C ASP A 388 -10.93 10.73 -11.82
N ARG A 389 -10.15 11.79 -11.62
CA ARG A 389 -9.28 12.36 -12.64
C ARG A 389 -8.12 11.44 -12.99
N VAL A 390 -7.88 11.27 -14.28
CA VAL A 390 -6.77 10.47 -14.83
C VAL A 390 -5.92 11.30 -15.78
N VAL A 391 -4.67 10.91 -15.91
CA VAL A 391 -3.70 11.54 -16.82
C VAL A 391 -3.06 10.47 -17.72
N PRO A 392 -2.61 10.81 -18.94
CA PRO A 392 -1.84 9.89 -19.77
C PRO A 392 -0.54 9.52 -19.06
N GLY A 393 -0.13 8.25 -19.10
CA GLY A 393 1.10 7.78 -18.46
C GLY A 393 2.36 7.90 -19.33
N GLY A 394 3.34 7.04 -19.08
CA GLY A 394 4.57 6.95 -19.90
C GLY A 394 5.46 8.20 -19.87
N GLY A 395 5.43 8.99 -18.78
CA GLY A 395 6.22 10.22 -18.67
C GLY A 395 5.63 11.41 -19.45
N CYS A 396 4.44 11.29 -20.02
CA CYS A 396 3.72 12.38 -20.68
C CYS A 396 3.44 13.57 -19.74
N PRO A 397 2.93 13.36 -18.50
CA PRO A 397 2.70 14.46 -17.56
C PRO A 397 3.96 15.26 -17.26
N GLU A 398 5.09 14.55 -17.04
CA GLU A 398 6.38 15.16 -16.72
C GLU A 398 6.92 15.98 -17.90
N ALA A 399 6.82 15.47 -19.11
CA ALA A 399 7.22 16.19 -20.32
C ALA A 399 6.36 17.44 -20.53
N ARG A 400 5.06 17.34 -20.25
CA ARG A 400 4.10 18.44 -20.37
C ARG A 400 4.35 19.51 -19.31
N MET A 401 4.52 19.13 -18.06
CA MET A 401 4.88 20.04 -16.98
C MET A 401 6.19 20.75 -17.29
N ALA A 402 7.20 20.03 -17.79
CA ALA A 402 8.48 20.61 -18.19
C ALA A 402 8.34 21.67 -19.28
N ALA A 403 7.50 21.43 -20.29
CA ALA A 403 7.26 22.41 -21.34
C ALA A 403 6.58 23.71 -20.81
N ALA A 404 5.65 23.59 -19.87
CA ALA A 404 5.01 24.73 -19.22
C ALA A 404 6.01 25.52 -18.35
N VAL A 405 6.87 24.81 -17.63
CA VAL A 405 7.91 25.41 -16.77
C VAL A 405 8.97 26.13 -17.63
N ASP A 406 9.39 25.56 -18.77
CA ASP A 406 10.30 26.23 -19.70
C ASP A 406 9.69 27.53 -20.25
N ALA A 407 8.40 27.54 -20.56
CA ALA A 407 7.68 28.75 -20.97
C ALA A 407 7.61 29.81 -19.86
N LEU A 408 7.51 29.41 -18.59
CA LEU A 408 7.60 30.31 -17.44
C LEU A 408 9.02 30.86 -17.30
N ALA A 409 10.05 30.03 -17.44
CA ALA A 409 11.46 30.43 -17.33
C ALA A 409 11.81 31.56 -18.32
N THR A 410 11.32 31.47 -19.57
CA THR A 410 11.57 32.49 -20.60
C THR A 410 10.93 33.85 -20.29
N ARG A 411 9.90 33.88 -19.42
CA ARG A 411 9.19 35.14 -19.02
C ARG A 411 9.71 35.71 -17.70
N THR A 412 10.48 34.92 -16.93
CA THR A 412 10.96 35.32 -15.60
C THR A 412 12.33 35.98 -15.73
N PRO A 413 12.52 37.22 -15.23
CA PRO A 413 13.82 37.86 -15.27
C PRO A 413 14.77 37.43 -14.16
N GLY A 414 16.06 37.43 -14.45
CA GLY A 414 17.12 37.24 -13.45
C GLY A 414 17.45 35.80 -13.09
N LYS A 415 18.19 35.60 -11.99
CA LYS A 415 18.72 34.28 -11.59
C LYS A 415 17.64 33.25 -11.25
N ARG A 416 16.42 33.65 -10.93
CA ARG A 416 15.27 32.77 -10.71
C ARG A 416 14.90 31.98 -11.98
N ALA A 417 15.04 32.59 -13.15
CA ALA A 417 14.80 31.91 -14.43
C ALA A 417 15.64 30.63 -14.57
N LEU A 418 16.92 30.68 -14.15
CA LEU A 418 17.82 29.52 -14.18
C LEU A 418 17.34 28.38 -13.26
N ALA A 419 16.78 28.73 -12.10
CA ALA A 419 16.21 27.73 -11.20
C ALA A 419 14.94 27.10 -11.78
N ILE A 420 14.06 27.91 -12.39
CA ILE A 420 12.84 27.42 -13.04
C ILE A 420 13.19 26.49 -14.21
N GLU A 421 14.17 26.86 -15.04
CA GLU A 421 14.65 26.02 -16.14
C GLU A 421 15.25 24.70 -15.64
N ALA A 422 16.01 24.74 -14.54
CA ALA A 422 16.58 23.54 -13.89
C ALA A 422 15.47 22.59 -13.42
N PHE A 423 14.38 23.12 -12.86
CA PHE A 423 13.22 22.32 -12.48
C PHE A 423 12.60 21.59 -13.69
N GLY A 424 12.46 22.28 -14.82
CA GLY A 424 12.01 21.67 -16.08
C GLY A 424 12.94 20.58 -16.59
N ARG A 425 14.27 20.74 -16.42
CA ARG A 425 15.25 19.67 -16.74
C ARG A 425 15.09 18.45 -15.84
N ALA A 426 14.90 18.66 -14.54
CA ALA A 426 14.67 17.57 -13.57
C ALA A 426 13.41 16.77 -13.89
N LEU A 427 12.30 17.42 -14.24
CA LEU A 427 11.06 16.74 -14.67
C LEU A 427 11.29 15.82 -15.87
N ARG A 428 12.11 16.23 -16.84
CA ARG A 428 12.47 15.38 -17.99
C ARG A 428 13.35 14.19 -17.60
N GLY A 429 13.93 14.18 -16.40
CA GLY A 429 14.68 13.05 -15.87
C GLY A 429 13.84 11.77 -15.73
N ILE A 430 12.53 11.89 -15.43
CA ILE A 430 11.65 10.72 -15.28
C ILE A 430 11.45 9.98 -16.61
N PRO A 431 10.93 10.59 -17.69
CA PRO A 431 10.78 9.89 -18.97
C PRO A 431 12.13 9.46 -19.56
N ALA A 432 13.21 10.21 -19.35
CA ALA A 432 14.55 9.78 -19.74
C ALA A 432 15.01 8.52 -19.01
N THR A 433 14.68 8.40 -17.72
CA THR A 433 14.98 7.18 -16.94
C THR A 433 14.18 5.99 -17.44
N ILE A 434 12.89 6.16 -17.75
CA ILE A 434 12.05 5.11 -18.34
C ILE A 434 12.64 4.61 -19.66
N ALA A 435 13.10 5.53 -20.53
CA ALA A 435 13.75 5.20 -21.79
C ALA A 435 15.06 4.43 -21.59
N ASN A 436 15.93 4.89 -20.66
CA ASN A 436 17.21 4.25 -20.35
C ASN A 436 17.01 2.83 -19.80
N ASN A 437 16.07 2.63 -18.87
CA ASN A 437 15.76 1.32 -18.31
C ASN A 437 15.18 0.35 -19.35
N ALA A 438 14.56 0.90 -20.39
CA ALA A 438 14.09 0.12 -21.53
C ALA A 438 15.20 -0.19 -22.59
N GLY A 439 16.41 0.34 -22.40
CA GLY A 439 17.51 0.19 -23.36
C GLY A 439 17.35 1.05 -24.61
N LEU A 440 16.56 2.13 -24.55
CA LEU A 440 16.31 3.04 -25.68
C LEU A 440 17.22 4.26 -25.60
N ASP A 441 17.44 4.94 -26.74
CA ASP A 441 18.14 6.22 -26.75
C ASP A 441 17.28 7.32 -26.14
N SER A 442 17.57 7.63 -24.87
CA SER A 442 16.84 8.65 -24.12
C SER A 442 17.00 10.06 -24.72
N THR A 443 18.13 10.36 -25.35
CA THR A 443 18.39 11.69 -25.93
C THR A 443 17.50 11.92 -27.14
N GLU A 444 17.45 10.95 -28.04
CA GLU A 444 16.59 11.01 -29.23
C GLU A 444 15.11 11.06 -28.83
N LEU A 445 14.67 10.18 -27.91
CA LEU A 445 13.29 10.15 -27.43
C LEU A 445 12.86 11.45 -26.74
N MET A 446 13.73 12.04 -25.91
CA MET A 446 13.43 13.34 -25.28
C MET A 446 13.28 14.46 -26.29
N THR A 447 14.06 14.43 -27.39
CA THR A 447 13.95 15.41 -28.46
C THR A 447 12.65 15.23 -29.24
N GLN A 448 12.26 14.00 -29.53
CA GLN A 448 10.97 13.69 -30.18
C GLN A 448 9.78 14.12 -29.30
N LEU A 449 9.79 13.83 -27.99
CA LEU A 449 8.75 14.25 -27.06
C LEU A 449 8.63 15.77 -26.98
N ARG A 450 9.74 16.49 -26.90
CA ARG A 450 9.72 17.96 -26.91
C ARG A 450 9.11 18.51 -28.20
N ALA A 451 9.47 17.95 -29.34
CA ALA A 451 8.90 18.35 -30.63
C ALA A 451 7.39 18.07 -30.69
N ALA A 452 6.94 16.88 -30.24
CA ALA A 452 5.52 16.51 -30.21
C ALA A 452 4.69 17.43 -29.30
N HIS A 453 5.22 17.78 -28.11
CA HIS A 453 4.54 18.70 -27.21
C HIS A 453 4.57 20.15 -27.67
N ALA A 454 5.60 20.57 -28.41
CA ALA A 454 5.68 21.90 -29.02
C ALA A 454 4.74 22.05 -30.22
N ALA A 455 4.53 20.99 -31.00
CA ALA A 455 3.64 21.00 -32.18
C ALA A 455 2.16 21.14 -31.79
N ALA A 456 1.74 20.60 -30.63
CA ALA A 456 0.37 20.66 -30.16
C ALA A 456 0.33 21.14 -28.69
N PRO A 457 0.58 22.41 -28.42
CA PRO A 457 0.57 22.94 -27.06
C PRO A 457 -0.84 22.78 -26.45
N GLY A 458 -0.92 22.07 -25.34
CA GLY A 458 -2.18 21.89 -24.64
C GLY A 458 -2.96 20.62 -25.01
N ALA A 459 -2.70 19.96 -26.12
CA ALA A 459 -3.46 18.80 -26.60
C ALA A 459 -2.63 17.51 -26.71
N SER A 460 -1.30 17.61 -26.70
CA SER A 460 -0.41 16.45 -26.89
C SER A 460 -0.47 15.49 -25.69
N CYS A 461 -0.72 14.22 -25.95
CA CYS A 461 -0.69 13.10 -24.98
C CYS A 461 0.49 12.16 -25.21
N HIS A 462 1.56 12.65 -25.84
CA HIS A 462 2.73 11.83 -26.19
C HIS A 462 3.58 11.52 -24.96
N GLY A 463 3.96 10.27 -24.82
CA GLY A 463 4.89 9.75 -23.82
C GLY A 463 5.85 8.73 -24.42
N VAL A 464 6.64 8.06 -23.61
CA VAL A 464 7.58 7.01 -24.02
C VAL A 464 6.81 5.70 -24.21
N ASP A 465 6.67 5.25 -25.45
CA ASP A 465 6.18 3.92 -25.78
C ASP A 465 7.34 2.93 -25.78
N VAL A 466 7.47 2.20 -24.69
CA VAL A 466 8.55 1.22 -24.48
C VAL A 466 8.45 0.02 -25.42
N ILE A 467 7.24 -0.29 -25.91
CA ILE A 467 7.01 -1.43 -26.82
C ILE A 467 7.44 -1.06 -28.22
N LYS A 468 7.08 0.14 -28.70
CA LYS A 468 7.46 0.62 -30.03
C LYS A 468 8.87 1.21 -30.06
N GLY A 469 9.45 1.55 -28.91
CA GLY A 469 10.76 2.20 -28.82
C GLY A 469 10.77 3.65 -29.35
N ALA A 470 9.64 4.35 -29.32
CA ALA A 470 9.45 5.68 -29.86
C ALA A 470 8.50 6.53 -29.01
N ALA A 471 8.44 7.84 -29.29
CA ALA A 471 7.39 8.68 -28.74
C ALA A 471 6.02 8.29 -29.34
N GLY A 472 5.03 8.02 -28.49
CA GLY A 472 3.70 7.57 -28.92
C GLY A 472 2.59 8.24 -28.14
N ASP A 473 1.36 8.25 -28.70
CA ASP A 473 0.18 8.75 -27.99
C ASP A 473 -0.27 7.74 -26.92
N MET A 474 -0.14 8.13 -25.66
CA MET A 474 -0.48 7.30 -24.51
C MET A 474 -1.98 7.09 -24.36
N LYS A 475 -2.80 8.01 -24.87
CA LYS A 475 -4.26 7.87 -24.87
C LYS A 475 -4.70 6.75 -25.82
N GLU A 476 -4.14 6.69 -27.02
CA GLU A 476 -4.37 5.60 -27.98
C GLU A 476 -3.83 4.27 -27.47
N ALA A 477 -2.66 4.29 -26.82
CA ALA A 477 -2.06 3.11 -26.20
C ALA A 477 -2.82 2.59 -24.98
N GLY A 478 -3.77 3.39 -24.44
CA GLY A 478 -4.56 3.03 -23.26
C GLY A 478 -3.77 3.06 -21.96
N ILE A 479 -2.67 3.83 -21.90
CA ILE A 479 -1.79 3.95 -20.74
C ILE A 479 -2.20 5.18 -19.94
N PHE A 480 -2.80 4.97 -18.77
CA PHE A 480 -3.27 6.02 -17.88
C PHE A 480 -2.74 5.82 -16.47
N GLU A 481 -2.60 6.92 -15.75
CA GLU A 481 -2.21 6.98 -14.34
C GLU A 481 -3.18 7.88 -13.58
N ALA A 482 -3.33 7.65 -12.27
CA ALA A 482 -4.19 8.49 -11.43
C ALA A 482 -3.58 9.90 -11.27
N PHE A 483 -4.40 10.93 -11.42
CA PHE A 483 -3.97 12.33 -11.24
C PHE A 483 -3.39 12.58 -9.86
N LYS A 484 -4.06 12.05 -8.81
CA LYS A 484 -3.64 12.24 -7.41
C LYS A 484 -2.21 11.73 -7.14
N VAL A 485 -1.82 10.59 -7.75
CA VAL A 485 -0.46 10.03 -7.66
C VAL A 485 0.57 11.04 -8.19
N LYS A 486 0.36 11.57 -9.40
CA LYS A 486 1.31 12.53 -10.01
C LYS A 486 1.37 13.87 -9.29
N ALA A 487 0.22 14.36 -8.82
CA ALA A 487 0.16 15.59 -8.04
C ALA A 487 0.91 15.46 -6.72
N GLN A 488 0.77 14.32 -6.04
CA GLN A 488 1.47 14.05 -4.79
C GLN A 488 2.97 13.90 -5.01
N ILE A 489 3.41 13.16 -6.04
CA ILE A 489 4.84 13.03 -6.40
C ILE A 489 5.47 14.41 -6.60
N LEU A 490 4.82 15.30 -7.37
CA LEU A 490 5.33 16.64 -7.65
C LEU A 490 5.46 17.48 -6.37
N SER A 491 4.43 17.48 -5.53
CA SER A 491 4.38 18.24 -4.27
C SER A 491 5.46 17.74 -3.30
N SER A 492 5.46 16.46 -3.01
CA SER A 492 6.35 15.85 -2.02
C SER A 492 7.81 15.93 -2.43
N ALA A 493 8.13 15.72 -3.73
CA ALA A 493 9.49 15.87 -4.23
C ALA A 493 10.00 17.32 -4.13
N THR A 494 9.13 18.31 -4.41
CA THR A 494 9.49 19.72 -4.30
C THR A 494 9.75 20.10 -2.84
N GLU A 495 8.87 19.72 -1.93
CA GLU A 495 8.98 20.02 -0.50
C GLU A 495 10.24 19.38 0.13
N ALA A 496 10.52 18.12 -0.19
CA ALA A 496 11.72 17.43 0.29
C ALA A 496 12.99 18.09 -0.24
N THR A 497 13.02 18.47 -1.52
CA THR A 497 14.15 19.18 -2.12
C THR A 497 14.38 20.54 -1.44
N GLU A 498 13.30 21.29 -1.21
CA GLU A 498 13.36 22.55 -0.47
C GLU A 498 13.93 22.39 0.93
N MET A 499 13.48 21.38 1.66
CA MET A 499 13.93 21.10 3.02
C MET A 499 15.42 20.78 3.04
N ILE A 500 15.88 19.89 2.15
CA ILE A 500 17.29 19.50 2.08
C ILE A 500 18.18 20.68 1.65
N LEU A 501 17.73 21.49 0.69
CA LEU A 501 18.50 22.64 0.17
C LEU A 501 18.69 23.75 1.21
N ARG A 502 17.80 23.87 2.19
CA ARG A 502 17.87 24.86 3.27
C ARG A 502 18.84 24.48 4.38
N VAL A 503 19.25 23.21 4.43
CA VAL A 503 20.18 22.74 5.48
C VAL A 503 21.59 23.24 5.18
N ASP A 504 22.18 23.97 6.10
CA ASP A 504 23.58 24.42 6.02
C ASP A 504 24.51 23.60 6.91
N ASP A 505 24.02 23.04 8.04
CA ASP A 505 24.81 22.18 8.91
C ASP A 505 24.02 21.04 9.57
N VAL A 506 24.74 19.96 9.93
CA VAL A 506 24.20 18.79 10.62
C VAL A 506 24.85 18.70 12.01
N ILE A 507 24.07 19.01 13.01
CA ILE A 507 24.51 18.99 14.41
C ILE A 507 24.11 17.68 15.06
N LYS A 508 25.06 16.89 15.54
CA LYS A 508 24.80 15.68 16.32
C LYS A 508 24.45 16.05 17.75
N CYS A 509 23.21 15.83 18.15
CA CYS A 509 22.75 16.05 19.52
C CYS A 509 23.10 14.86 20.43
N ALA A 510 23.36 15.12 21.71
CA ALA A 510 23.48 14.07 22.69
C ALA A 510 22.18 13.27 22.85
N PRO A 511 22.25 11.95 23.15
CA PRO A 511 21.06 11.17 23.41
C PRO A 511 20.30 11.76 24.61
N ARG A 512 18.98 11.91 24.51
CA ARG A 512 18.16 12.33 25.65
C ARG A 512 18.31 11.29 26.75
N GLN A 513 18.83 11.68 27.92
CA GLN A 513 18.69 10.86 29.11
C GLN A 513 17.21 10.79 29.46
N ARG A 514 16.65 9.57 29.48
CA ARG A 514 15.34 9.36 30.10
C ARG A 514 15.52 9.65 31.58
N GLU A 515 14.93 10.73 32.06
CA GLU A 515 14.69 10.90 33.48
C GLU A 515 13.81 9.72 33.93
N GLY A 516 14.37 8.89 34.83
CA GLY A 516 13.79 7.69 35.37
C GLY A 516 12.61 7.99 36.31
#